data_f62ad0fcdd02675865e31ec11bc5c84b
#
_entry.id   f62ad0fcdd02675865e31ec11bc5c84b
#
_cell.length_a   1.000
_cell.length_b   1.000
_cell.length_c   1.000
_cell.angle_alpha   90.00
_cell.angle_beta   90.00
_cell.angle_gamma   90.00
#
_symmetry.space_group_name_H-M   'P 1'
#
loop_
_entity.id
_entity.type
_entity.pdbx_description
1 polymer ?
#
loop_
_entity_poly.entity_id
_entity_poly.type
_entity_poly.pdbx_seq_one_letter_code
_entity_poly.pdbx_strand_id
1 'polypeptide(L)'
;GHLDVVPAGDGWTETEPFSGEIKNGRIYGRGTMDDKGPMVAAIYALAALKDAGFAPSKRIRLLFGTNEETGCGDMSWYVSHGGELPVYGFTPDGEYPIINGEKGILNGTYSRKLHQTGDYRLTKFEGGAASNISPAYAAAELQCPADAASKISADKVTVTPIEGGIRVEAEGIAVHGSTPEQGENAIGRLAQALNQLPLTGELGDCMAFVAERIGMEVHGESLGLAMRDELSGPLTLNLGVAKFEQETLSLVFSVRYPVTLQYERVYPR
;
A
#
# COMPACT_ATOMS: atom_id res chain seq x y z
N GLY A 1 13.61 -9.74 -13.95
CA GLY A 1 12.50 -8.79 -14.02
C GLY A 1 11.18 -9.46 -14.38
N HIS A 2 10.09 -8.72 -14.49
CA HIS A 2 8.74 -9.26 -14.62
C HIS A 2 7.92 -8.63 -15.75
N LEU A 3 6.81 -9.30 -16.11
CA LEU A 3 5.91 -8.90 -17.20
C LEU A 3 4.51 -8.54 -16.71
N ASP A 4 4.12 -9.02 -15.52
CA ASP A 4 2.88 -8.61 -14.88
C ASP A 4 2.94 -7.15 -14.44
N VAL A 5 1.80 -6.57 -14.15
CA VAL A 5 1.67 -5.16 -13.81
C VAL A 5 0.57 -4.97 -12.76
N VAL A 6 0.70 -3.95 -11.93
CA VAL A 6 -0.39 -3.49 -11.07
C VAL A 6 -1.59 -3.03 -11.89
N PRO A 7 -2.81 -2.96 -11.32
CA PRO A 7 -3.98 -2.36 -11.98
C PRO A 7 -3.67 -0.97 -12.54
N ALA A 8 -4.34 -0.63 -13.64
CA ALA A 8 -4.12 0.65 -14.32
C ALA A 8 -4.24 1.86 -13.39
N GLY A 9 -5.18 1.83 -12.45
CA GLY A 9 -5.54 2.99 -11.63
C GLY A 9 -6.24 4.08 -12.44
N ASP A 10 -6.53 5.17 -11.76
CA ASP A 10 -7.19 6.34 -12.34
C ASP A 10 -6.16 7.43 -12.71
N GLY A 11 -6.63 8.52 -13.36
CA GLY A 11 -5.82 9.72 -13.62
C GLY A 11 -4.97 9.66 -14.90
N TRP A 12 -5.24 8.74 -15.81
CA TRP A 12 -4.62 8.71 -17.13
C TRP A 12 -5.15 9.84 -18.00
N THR A 13 -4.34 10.87 -18.25
CA THR A 13 -4.71 12.07 -19.00
C THR A 13 -3.99 12.19 -20.33
N GLU A 14 -2.84 11.54 -20.48
CA GLU A 14 -2.02 11.64 -21.70
C GLU A 14 -2.37 10.57 -22.74
N THR A 15 -2.65 9.35 -22.29
CA THR A 15 -2.99 8.19 -23.12
C THR A 15 -3.84 7.20 -22.34
N GLU A 16 -4.44 6.22 -23.01
CA GLU A 16 -5.04 5.06 -22.37
C GLU A 16 -3.95 4.19 -21.67
N PRO A 17 -4.24 3.58 -20.52
CA PRO A 17 -3.23 2.93 -19.68
C PRO A 17 -2.47 1.79 -20.35
N PHE A 18 -3.05 1.12 -21.33
CA PHE A 18 -2.43 -0.02 -22.02
C PHE A 18 -2.18 0.22 -23.51
N SER A 19 -2.17 1.49 -23.94
CA SER A 19 -2.00 1.84 -25.35
C SER A 19 -0.59 1.59 -25.89
N GLY A 20 0.44 1.77 -25.06
CA GLY A 20 1.83 1.74 -25.52
C GLY A 20 2.16 2.86 -26.51
N GLU A 21 1.44 3.97 -26.49
CA GLU A 21 1.58 5.06 -27.44
C GLU A 21 2.95 5.73 -27.33
N ILE A 22 3.57 5.99 -28.47
CA ILE A 22 4.82 6.74 -28.55
C ILE A 22 4.50 8.20 -28.88
N LYS A 23 4.77 9.09 -27.93
CA LYS A 23 4.47 10.52 -28.02
C LYS A 23 5.60 11.33 -27.39
N ASN A 24 6.07 12.36 -28.08
CA ASN A 24 7.12 13.26 -27.59
C ASN A 24 8.41 12.52 -27.15
N GLY A 25 8.80 11.45 -27.85
CA GLY A 25 9.98 10.66 -27.53
C GLY A 25 9.85 9.77 -26.29
N ARG A 26 8.63 9.56 -25.78
CA ARG A 26 8.31 8.71 -24.64
C ARG A 26 7.30 7.63 -25.03
N ILE A 27 7.39 6.48 -24.39
CA ILE A 27 6.39 5.41 -24.47
C ILE A 27 5.50 5.52 -23.25
N TYR A 28 4.20 5.70 -23.46
CA TYR A 28 3.22 5.80 -22.39
C TYR A 28 2.46 4.49 -22.22
N GLY A 29 2.36 4.04 -21.00
CA GLY A 29 1.55 2.87 -20.68
C GLY A 29 1.93 2.23 -19.35
N ARG A 30 0.98 1.55 -18.71
CA ARG A 30 1.22 0.73 -17.52
C ARG A 30 2.21 -0.39 -17.87
N GLY A 31 3.29 -0.53 -17.07
CA GLY A 31 4.34 -1.53 -17.30
C GLY A 31 5.46 -1.09 -18.26
N THR A 32 5.43 0.11 -18.83
CA THR A 32 6.52 0.58 -19.70
C THR A 32 7.80 0.87 -18.93
N MET A 33 7.70 1.29 -17.68
CA MET A 33 8.84 1.55 -16.79
C MET A 33 9.05 0.39 -15.82
N ASP A 34 8.01 -0.15 -15.29
CA ASP A 34 7.95 -1.22 -14.31
C ASP A 34 7.16 -2.41 -14.90
N ASP A 35 7.82 -3.49 -15.41
CA ASP A 35 9.28 -3.64 -15.60
C ASP A 35 9.59 -4.04 -17.06
N LYS A 36 8.60 -3.92 -18.01
CA LYS A 36 8.77 -4.35 -19.41
C LYS A 36 9.87 -3.59 -20.17
N GLY A 37 10.02 -2.27 -19.88
CA GLY A 37 11.05 -1.46 -20.48
C GLY A 37 12.46 -1.98 -20.17
N PRO A 38 12.84 -2.09 -18.89
CA PRO A 38 14.11 -2.67 -18.46
C PRO A 38 14.33 -4.10 -18.97
N MET A 39 13.27 -4.94 -18.99
CA MET A 39 13.35 -6.29 -19.55
C MET A 39 13.69 -6.31 -21.05
N VAL A 40 13.05 -5.43 -21.83
CA VAL A 40 13.35 -5.28 -23.25
C VAL A 40 14.79 -4.75 -23.44
N ALA A 41 15.22 -3.79 -22.62
CA ALA A 41 16.60 -3.28 -22.62
C ALA A 41 17.62 -4.41 -22.37
N ALA A 42 17.35 -5.31 -21.43
CA ALA A 42 18.19 -6.48 -21.17
C ALA A 42 18.30 -7.44 -22.37
N ILE A 43 17.18 -7.69 -23.10
CA ILE A 43 17.17 -8.48 -24.33
C ILE A 43 18.09 -7.85 -25.38
N TYR A 44 17.90 -6.54 -25.64
CA TYR A 44 18.69 -5.82 -26.64
C TYR A 44 20.18 -5.69 -26.25
N ALA A 45 20.49 -5.57 -24.96
CA ALA A 45 21.86 -5.59 -24.48
C ALA A 45 22.55 -6.92 -24.80
N LEU A 46 21.87 -8.07 -24.61
CA LEU A 46 22.41 -9.37 -24.99
C LEU A 46 22.52 -9.54 -26.52
N ALA A 47 21.55 -9.04 -27.27
CA ALA A 47 21.61 -9.03 -28.73
C ALA A 47 22.83 -8.24 -29.23
N ALA A 48 23.05 -7.04 -28.70
CA ALA A 48 24.20 -6.19 -29.04
C ALA A 48 25.53 -6.84 -28.71
N LEU A 49 25.66 -7.52 -27.56
CA LEU A 49 26.85 -8.29 -27.21
C LEU A 49 27.12 -9.42 -28.21
N LYS A 50 26.08 -10.14 -28.62
CA LYS A 50 26.19 -11.20 -29.62
C LYS A 50 26.62 -10.65 -30.99
N ASP A 51 26.01 -9.53 -31.43
CA ASP A 51 26.34 -8.90 -32.70
C ASP A 51 27.77 -8.34 -32.71
N ALA A 52 28.27 -7.90 -31.55
CA ALA A 52 29.68 -7.49 -31.37
C ALA A 52 30.67 -8.68 -31.29
N GLY A 53 30.19 -9.91 -31.46
CA GLY A 53 31.04 -11.11 -31.40
C GLY A 53 31.48 -11.51 -29.98
N PHE A 54 30.84 -10.98 -28.95
CA PHE A 54 31.17 -11.37 -27.57
C PHE A 54 30.72 -12.82 -27.31
N ALA A 55 31.68 -13.66 -26.90
CA ALA A 55 31.43 -15.04 -26.48
C ALA A 55 31.53 -15.15 -24.96
N PRO A 56 30.42 -15.24 -24.23
CA PRO A 56 30.45 -15.34 -22.79
C PRO A 56 31.08 -16.65 -22.34
N SER A 57 31.95 -16.62 -21.32
CA SER A 57 32.56 -17.80 -20.71
C SER A 57 31.57 -18.59 -19.83
N LYS A 58 30.42 -18.01 -19.54
CA LYS A 58 29.36 -18.60 -18.72
C LYS A 58 28.00 -18.40 -19.41
N ARG A 59 27.04 -19.26 -19.08
CA ARG A 59 25.67 -19.11 -19.57
C ARG A 59 25.05 -17.83 -18.99
N ILE A 60 24.42 -17.05 -19.86
CA ILE A 60 23.57 -15.94 -19.48
C ILE A 60 22.13 -16.38 -19.67
N ARG A 61 21.29 -16.16 -18.68
CA ARG A 61 19.86 -16.48 -18.70
C ARG A 61 19.06 -15.24 -18.33
N LEU A 62 18.04 -14.92 -19.12
CA LEU A 62 16.99 -13.97 -18.76
C LEU A 62 15.81 -14.76 -18.17
N LEU A 63 15.32 -14.34 -17.02
CA LEU A 63 14.11 -14.83 -16.38
C LEU A 63 13.04 -13.75 -16.46
N PHE A 64 11.88 -14.11 -17.00
CA PHE A 64 10.72 -13.25 -17.13
C PHE A 64 9.66 -13.71 -16.15
N GLY A 65 9.54 -13.00 -15.01
CA GLY A 65 8.53 -13.22 -14.01
C GLY A 65 7.13 -12.83 -14.49
N THR A 66 6.12 -13.39 -13.88
CA THR A 66 4.70 -13.14 -14.22
C THR A 66 3.83 -12.98 -12.98
N ASN A 67 4.45 -12.83 -11.81
CA ASN A 67 3.76 -12.69 -10.53
C ASN A 67 4.57 -11.87 -9.51
N GLU A 68 5.38 -10.92 -9.96
CA GLU A 68 6.18 -10.06 -9.06
C GLU A 68 5.27 -9.21 -8.19
N GLU A 69 4.32 -8.51 -8.81
CA GLU A 69 3.41 -7.53 -8.20
C GLU A 69 2.48 -8.12 -7.12
N THR A 70 2.39 -9.44 -7.06
CA THR A 70 1.52 -10.16 -6.13
C THR A 70 2.24 -11.22 -5.30
N GLY A 71 3.58 -11.11 -5.18
CA GLY A 71 4.38 -11.86 -4.21
C GLY A 71 5.31 -12.92 -4.76
N CYS A 72 5.76 -12.83 -6.01
CA CYS A 72 6.80 -13.68 -6.62
C CYS A 72 6.54 -15.19 -6.54
N GLY A 73 5.27 -15.61 -6.63
CA GLY A 73 4.88 -17.03 -6.58
C GLY A 73 5.48 -17.85 -7.72
N ASP A 74 5.70 -17.24 -8.88
CA ASP A 74 6.37 -17.81 -10.05
C ASP A 74 7.85 -18.13 -9.78
N MET A 75 8.58 -17.23 -9.13
CA MET A 75 9.97 -17.47 -8.73
C MET A 75 10.07 -18.55 -7.65
N SER A 76 9.16 -18.52 -6.68
CA SER A 76 9.04 -19.59 -5.67
C SER A 76 8.75 -20.94 -6.32
N TRP A 77 7.87 -20.98 -7.33
CA TRP A 77 7.60 -22.17 -8.11
C TRP A 77 8.82 -22.65 -8.89
N TYR A 78 9.50 -21.73 -9.60
CA TYR A 78 10.71 -22.03 -10.36
C TYR A 78 11.78 -22.70 -9.48
N VAL A 79 12.07 -22.13 -8.32
CA VAL A 79 13.07 -22.67 -7.39
C VAL A 79 12.65 -24.03 -6.85
N SER A 80 11.40 -24.19 -6.41
CA SER A 80 10.90 -25.44 -5.81
C SER A 80 10.77 -26.59 -6.81
N HIS A 81 10.71 -26.28 -8.12
CA HIS A 81 10.65 -27.29 -9.19
C HIS A 81 12.01 -27.52 -9.89
N GLY A 82 13.10 -27.18 -9.22
CA GLY A 82 14.45 -27.49 -9.70
C GLY A 82 14.95 -26.54 -10.77
N GLY A 83 14.44 -25.33 -10.83
CA GLY A 83 14.99 -24.27 -11.67
C GLY A 83 16.46 -24.02 -11.35
N GLU A 84 17.29 -23.85 -12.36
CA GLU A 84 18.72 -23.61 -12.18
C GLU A 84 18.97 -22.26 -11.51
N LEU A 85 19.60 -22.29 -10.34
CA LEU A 85 19.94 -21.07 -9.60
C LEU A 85 21.16 -20.37 -10.22
N PRO A 86 21.15 -19.03 -10.30
CA PRO A 86 22.29 -18.27 -10.78
C PRO A 86 23.44 -18.28 -9.76
N VAL A 87 24.69 -18.19 -10.25
CA VAL A 87 25.85 -17.88 -9.40
C VAL A 87 25.88 -16.37 -9.11
N TYR A 88 25.52 -15.57 -10.09
CA TYR A 88 25.34 -14.11 -10.01
C TYR A 88 24.08 -13.75 -10.80
N GLY A 89 23.40 -12.72 -10.34
CA GLY A 89 22.24 -12.16 -11.00
C GLY A 89 21.95 -10.75 -10.53
N PHE A 90 21.19 -10.03 -11.33
CA PHE A 90 20.58 -8.77 -10.94
C PHE A 90 19.17 -8.71 -11.56
N THR A 91 18.29 -7.93 -10.95
CA THR A 91 17.04 -7.53 -11.56
C THR A 91 17.14 -6.08 -11.99
N PRO A 92 16.70 -5.72 -13.22
CA PRO A 92 16.71 -4.34 -13.67
C PRO A 92 15.53 -3.53 -13.15
N ASP A 93 14.74 -4.11 -12.28
CA ASP A 93 13.54 -3.57 -11.67
C ASP A 93 13.88 -2.73 -10.44
N GLY A 94 14.30 -1.51 -10.68
CA GLY A 94 14.69 -0.61 -9.62
C GLY A 94 15.40 0.65 -10.11
N GLU A 95 15.69 1.56 -9.18
CA GLU A 95 16.38 2.80 -9.46
C GLU A 95 17.90 2.61 -9.55
N TYR A 96 18.54 3.42 -10.40
CA TYR A 96 19.98 3.45 -10.53
C TYR A 96 20.65 4.31 -9.43
N PRO A 97 21.92 4.02 -9.03
CA PRO A 97 22.81 3.07 -9.69
C PRO A 97 22.63 1.62 -9.27
N ILE A 98 22.36 1.32 -8.01
CA ILE A 98 22.18 -0.06 -7.50
C ILE A 98 21.39 0.01 -6.20
N ILE A 99 20.35 -0.80 -6.08
CA ILE A 99 19.68 -1.12 -4.82
C ILE A 99 20.37 -2.37 -4.25
N ASN A 100 21.04 -2.22 -3.13
CA ASN A 100 21.79 -3.31 -2.48
C ASN A 100 21.14 -3.84 -1.20
N GLY A 101 19.96 -3.35 -0.88
CA GLY A 101 19.17 -3.79 0.27
C GLY A 101 17.81 -3.12 0.28
N GLU A 102 16.82 -3.83 0.75
CA GLU A 102 15.44 -3.37 0.86
C GLU A 102 14.92 -3.59 2.27
N LYS A 103 14.03 -2.71 2.71
CA LYS A 103 13.31 -2.91 3.98
C LYS A 103 12.46 -4.18 3.90
N GLY A 104 12.40 -4.90 5.00
CA GLY A 104 11.46 -6.01 5.11
C GLY A 104 10.02 -5.49 5.04
N ILE A 105 9.13 -6.28 4.42
CA ILE A 105 7.71 -5.94 4.27
C ILE A 105 6.88 -6.91 5.12
N LEU A 106 5.97 -6.33 5.89
CA LEU A 106 4.96 -7.05 6.65
C LEU A 106 3.59 -6.47 6.31
N ASN A 107 2.73 -7.28 5.73
CA ASN A 107 1.33 -6.94 5.56
C ASN A 107 0.50 -7.68 6.60
N GLY A 108 -0.38 -6.96 7.28
CA GLY A 108 -1.21 -7.52 8.34
C GLY A 108 -2.66 -7.07 8.21
N THR A 109 -3.58 -7.96 8.57
CA THR A 109 -4.99 -7.63 8.67
C THR A 109 -5.43 -7.79 10.11
N TYR A 110 -5.98 -6.73 10.69
CA TYR A 110 -6.70 -6.76 11.94
C TYR A 110 -8.20 -6.78 11.64
N SER A 111 -8.92 -7.73 12.20
CA SER A 111 -10.38 -7.81 12.03
C SER A 111 -11.04 -8.03 13.38
N ARG A 112 -12.11 -7.29 13.63
CA ARG A 112 -12.90 -7.43 14.85
C ARG A 112 -14.39 -7.31 14.55
N LYS A 113 -15.16 -8.29 15.00
CA LYS A 113 -16.62 -8.20 15.03
C LYS A 113 -17.03 -7.21 16.14
N LEU A 114 -17.84 -6.21 15.80
CA LEU A 114 -18.26 -5.17 16.73
C LEU A 114 -19.69 -5.44 17.23
N HIS A 115 -19.82 -5.60 18.55
CA HIS A 115 -21.13 -5.57 19.21
C HIS A 115 -21.48 -4.11 19.54
N GLN A 116 -22.23 -3.50 18.65
CA GLN A 116 -22.55 -2.10 18.75
C GLN A 116 -23.75 -1.87 19.69
N THR A 117 -23.56 -1.01 20.67
CA THR A 117 -24.57 -0.59 21.65
C THR A 117 -24.65 0.94 21.70
N GLY A 118 -25.81 1.47 22.12
CA GLY A 118 -26.01 2.93 22.22
C GLY A 118 -26.62 3.53 20.95
N ASP A 119 -26.61 4.87 20.93
CA ASP A 119 -27.31 5.68 19.92
C ASP A 119 -26.52 5.86 18.62
N TYR A 120 -25.24 5.50 18.62
CA TYR A 120 -24.35 5.60 17.47
C TYR A 120 -24.01 4.19 16.97
N ARG A 121 -24.34 3.92 15.72
CA ARG A 121 -24.07 2.62 15.09
C ARG A 121 -23.41 2.82 13.74
N LEU A 122 -22.23 2.29 13.57
CA LEU A 122 -21.53 2.23 12.29
C LEU A 122 -22.28 1.28 11.36
N THR A 123 -22.69 1.75 10.19
CA THR A 123 -23.36 0.94 9.17
C THR A 123 -22.47 0.70 7.97
N LYS A 124 -21.53 1.61 7.71
CA LYS A 124 -20.53 1.49 6.65
C LYS A 124 -19.23 2.16 7.08
N PHE A 125 -18.11 1.56 6.71
CA PHE A 125 -16.79 2.19 6.74
C PHE A 125 -16.01 1.64 5.54
N GLU A 126 -15.49 2.52 4.72
CA GLU A 126 -14.68 2.15 3.56
C GLU A 126 -13.57 3.17 3.33
N GLY A 127 -12.39 2.68 3.00
CA GLY A 127 -11.26 3.52 2.61
C GLY A 127 -10.14 2.67 2.04
N GLY A 128 -9.53 3.16 0.97
CA GLY A 128 -8.42 2.51 0.29
C GLY A 128 -8.76 1.24 -0.47
N ALA A 129 -7.83 0.79 -1.29
CA ALA A 129 -8.00 -0.39 -2.15
C ALA A 129 -6.82 -1.37 -2.06
N ALA A 130 -5.64 -0.92 -1.60
CA ALA A 130 -4.43 -1.72 -1.51
C ALA A 130 -3.62 -1.36 -0.26
N SER A 131 -2.99 -2.34 0.37
CA SER A 131 -2.21 -2.14 1.60
C SER A 131 -0.99 -1.22 1.40
N ASN A 132 -0.42 -1.24 0.21
CA ASN A 132 0.78 -0.49 -0.17
C ASN A 132 0.51 0.92 -0.74
N ILE A 133 -0.71 1.43 -0.62
CA ILE A 133 -1.07 2.79 -1.01
C ILE A 133 -1.70 3.49 0.19
N SER A 134 -1.27 4.71 0.51
CA SER A 134 -1.96 5.59 1.45
C SER A 134 -3.24 6.12 0.79
N PRO A 135 -4.44 5.92 1.39
CA PRO A 135 -5.68 6.25 0.70
C PRO A 135 -5.95 7.76 0.67
N ALA A 136 -6.36 8.26 -0.50
CA ALA A 136 -6.79 9.64 -0.70
C ALA A 136 -8.26 9.90 -0.30
N TYR A 137 -9.04 8.86 -0.06
CA TYR A 137 -10.44 8.98 0.29
C TYR A 137 -10.85 7.88 1.26
N ALA A 138 -11.72 8.27 2.21
CA ALA A 138 -12.40 7.33 3.10
C ALA A 138 -13.78 7.88 3.47
N ALA A 139 -14.74 6.99 3.71
CA ALA A 139 -16.09 7.36 4.10
C ALA A 139 -16.67 6.40 5.15
N ALA A 140 -17.52 6.93 6.00
CA ALA A 140 -18.30 6.16 6.96
C ALA A 140 -19.75 6.64 7.00
N GLU A 141 -20.68 5.72 7.28
CA GLU A 141 -22.08 6.02 7.56
C GLU A 141 -22.42 5.52 8.95
N LEU A 142 -23.14 6.35 9.70
CA LEU A 142 -23.58 6.03 11.04
C LEU A 142 -25.09 6.32 11.17
N GLN A 143 -25.81 5.39 11.78
CA GLN A 143 -27.09 5.72 12.41
C GLN A 143 -26.78 6.45 13.72
N CYS A 144 -27.41 7.61 13.94
CA CYS A 144 -27.09 8.46 15.08
C CYS A 144 -28.17 9.54 15.28
N PRO A 145 -28.16 10.25 16.44
CA PRO A 145 -29.01 11.41 16.68
C PRO A 145 -28.79 12.52 15.66
N ALA A 146 -29.85 13.30 15.40
CA ALA A 146 -29.85 14.37 14.39
C ALA A 146 -28.80 15.49 14.61
N ASP A 147 -28.33 15.68 15.84
CA ASP A 147 -27.32 16.68 16.20
C ASP A 147 -25.88 16.18 15.99
N ALA A 148 -25.68 14.93 15.58
CA ALA A 148 -24.37 14.32 15.42
C ALA A 148 -23.46 15.10 14.46
N ALA A 149 -24.00 15.60 13.35
CA ALA A 149 -23.25 16.35 12.36
C ALA A 149 -22.54 17.59 12.95
N SER A 150 -23.16 18.26 13.91
CA SER A 150 -22.60 19.45 14.55
C SER A 150 -21.45 19.17 15.53
N LYS A 151 -21.23 17.91 15.89
CA LYS A 151 -20.18 17.47 16.81
C LYS A 151 -18.85 17.18 16.12
N ILE A 152 -18.84 17.10 14.79
CA ILE A 152 -17.62 16.86 14.01
C ILE A 152 -17.16 18.18 13.41
N SER A 153 -15.90 18.54 13.70
CA SER A 153 -15.21 19.67 13.08
C SER A 153 -13.77 19.28 12.78
N ALA A 154 -13.46 19.04 11.51
CA ALA A 154 -12.13 18.63 11.08
C ALA A 154 -11.83 19.14 9.67
N ASP A 155 -10.57 19.47 9.41
CA ASP A 155 -10.10 19.86 8.08
C ASP A 155 -10.19 18.71 7.09
N LYS A 156 -10.59 19.00 5.84
CA LYS A 156 -10.77 18.00 4.76
C LYS A 156 -11.76 16.88 5.13
N VAL A 157 -12.74 17.18 5.97
CA VAL A 157 -13.82 16.28 6.34
C VAL A 157 -15.16 16.93 6.03
N THR A 158 -15.99 16.20 5.30
CA THR A 158 -17.37 16.61 4.97
C THR A 158 -18.37 15.72 5.72
N VAL A 159 -19.32 16.34 6.37
CA VAL A 159 -20.40 15.63 7.07
C VAL A 159 -21.73 15.96 6.40
N THR A 160 -22.39 14.94 5.87
CA THR A 160 -23.67 15.06 5.18
C THR A 160 -24.76 14.31 5.97
N PRO A 161 -25.87 14.96 6.36
CA PRO A 161 -27.02 14.25 6.92
C PRO A 161 -27.60 13.27 5.90
N ILE A 162 -27.93 12.07 6.37
CA ILE A 162 -28.62 11.04 5.61
C ILE A 162 -29.84 10.57 6.40
N GLU A 163 -30.71 9.74 5.81
CA GLU A 163 -31.86 9.19 6.51
C GLU A 163 -31.44 8.38 7.74
N GLY A 164 -31.87 8.82 8.91
CA GLY A 164 -31.55 8.18 10.20
C GLY A 164 -30.12 8.34 10.70
N GLY A 165 -29.31 9.24 10.11
CA GLY A 165 -27.93 9.41 10.55
C GLY A 165 -27.11 10.42 9.75
N ILE A 166 -25.81 10.13 9.66
CA ILE A 166 -24.83 10.95 8.92
C ILE A 166 -23.91 10.08 8.06
N ARG A 167 -23.44 10.68 6.97
CA ARG A 167 -22.29 10.22 6.19
C ARG A 167 -21.11 11.19 6.45
N VAL A 168 -19.96 10.63 6.78
CA VAL A 168 -18.73 11.37 7.03
C VAL A 168 -17.70 10.95 5.98
N GLU A 169 -17.16 11.90 5.26
CA GLU A 169 -16.17 11.69 4.19
C GLU A 169 -14.90 12.45 4.52
N ALA A 170 -13.77 11.81 4.35
CA ALA A 170 -12.45 12.39 4.57
C ALA A 170 -11.61 12.31 3.31
N GLU A 171 -10.91 13.41 3.00
CA GLU A 171 -9.96 13.50 1.91
C GLU A 171 -8.53 13.39 2.43
N GLY A 172 -7.67 12.79 1.62
CA GLY A 172 -6.25 12.63 1.87
C GLY A 172 -5.42 12.88 0.62
N ILE A 173 -4.17 12.44 0.64
CA ILE A 173 -3.26 12.48 -0.50
C ILE A 173 -2.67 11.08 -0.68
N ALA A 174 -2.97 10.46 -1.83
CA ALA A 174 -2.45 9.14 -2.14
C ALA A 174 -0.95 9.18 -2.42
N VAL A 175 -0.22 8.27 -1.78
CA VAL A 175 1.20 8.02 -2.04
C VAL A 175 1.49 6.54 -1.87
N HIS A 176 2.63 6.10 -2.38
CA HIS A 176 3.07 4.74 -2.14
C HIS A 176 3.37 4.50 -0.65
N GLY A 177 3.00 3.33 -0.12
CA GLY A 177 3.13 2.99 1.30
C GLY A 177 4.57 2.87 1.82
N SER A 178 5.59 2.99 0.95
CA SER A 178 6.99 3.12 1.37
C SER A 178 7.37 4.54 1.82
N THR A 179 6.61 5.53 1.38
CA THR A 179 6.84 6.96 1.65
C THR A 179 5.56 7.63 2.17
N PRO A 180 4.91 7.07 3.20
CA PRO A 180 3.61 7.57 3.67
C PRO A 180 3.67 9.00 4.22
N GLU A 181 4.86 9.47 4.60
CA GLU A 181 5.11 10.84 5.06
C GLU A 181 4.95 11.91 3.96
N GLN A 182 4.90 11.50 2.70
CA GLN A 182 4.65 12.40 1.56
C GLN A 182 3.16 12.53 1.25
N GLY A 183 2.31 11.76 1.93
CA GLY A 183 0.88 11.72 1.73
C GLY A 183 0.08 12.14 2.97
N GLU A 184 -1.23 11.96 2.88
CA GLU A 184 -2.16 12.15 4.00
C GLU A 184 -3.17 11.00 3.99
N ASN A 185 -3.23 10.24 5.06
CA ASN A 185 -4.09 9.07 5.13
C ASN A 185 -5.54 9.44 5.45
N ALA A 186 -6.45 9.27 4.48
CA ALA A 186 -7.86 9.59 4.65
C ALA A 186 -8.55 8.70 5.71
N ILE A 187 -8.14 7.44 5.90
CA ILE A 187 -8.71 6.55 6.92
C ILE A 187 -8.36 7.07 8.32
N GLY A 188 -7.11 7.47 8.55
CA GLY A 188 -6.68 8.06 9.82
C GLY A 188 -7.44 9.34 10.15
N ARG A 189 -7.60 10.21 9.16
CA ARG A 189 -8.39 11.45 9.27
C ARG A 189 -9.85 11.17 9.60
N LEU A 190 -10.46 10.22 8.89
CA LEU A 190 -11.84 9.81 9.14
C LEU A 190 -12.03 9.28 10.57
N ALA A 191 -11.12 8.43 11.04
CA ALA A 191 -11.16 7.89 12.39
C ALA A 191 -11.04 9.01 13.46
N GLN A 192 -10.14 9.98 13.25
CA GLN A 192 -10.03 11.13 14.12
C GLN A 192 -11.30 11.99 14.16
N ALA A 193 -11.97 12.17 13.01
CA ALA A 193 -13.24 12.87 12.93
C ALA A 193 -14.36 12.12 13.69
N LEU A 194 -14.47 10.82 13.48
CA LEU A 194 -15.46 9.98 14.15
C LEU A 194 -15.23 9.88 15.66
N ASN A 195 -13.98 9.96 16.13
CA ASN A 195 -13.64 9.94 17.54
C ASN A 195 -14.10 11.20 18.31
N GLN A 196 -14.58 12.24 17.62
CA GLN A 196 -15.23 13.40 18.24
C GLN A 196 -16.67 13.10 18.66
N LEU A 197 -17.27 12.03 18.14
CA LEU A 197 -18.60 11.60 18.52
C LEU A 197 -18.55 10.82 19.85
N PRO A 198 -19.62 10.85 20.65
CA PRO A 198 -19.68 10.10 21.91
C PRO A 198 -19.97 8.62 21.64
N LEU A 199 -19.09 7.98 20.89
CA LEU A 199 -19.16 6.55 20.60
C LEU A 199 -18.91 5.75 21.88
N THR A 200 -19.60 4.63 22.03
CA THR A 200 -19.54 3.79 23.22
C THR A 200 -19.28 2.32 22.89
N GLY A 201 -18.84 1.55 23.88
CA GLY A 201 -18.57 0.12 23.75
C GLY A 201 -17.48 -0.18 22.72
N GLU A 202 -17.57 -1.33 22.08
CA GLU A 202 -16.52 -1.79 21.15
C GLU A 202 -16.31 -0.86 19.94
N LEU A 203 -17.34 -0.17 19.48
CA LEU A 203 -17.21 0.83 18.42
C LEU A 203 -16.35 2.01 18.89
N GLY A 204 -16.65 2.54 20.09
CA GLY A 204 -15.87 3.63 20.68
C GLY A 204 -14.41 3.24 20.88
N ASP A 205 -14.16 2.06 21.47
CA ASP A 205 -12.81 1.56 21.71
C ASP A 205 -12.02 1.39 20.39
N CYS A 206 -12.67 0.85 19.34
CA CYS A 206 -12.02 0.70 18.04
C CYS A 206 -11.69 2.03 17.37
N MET A 207 -12.65 2.99 17.38
CA MET A 207 -12.40 4.30 16.78
C MET A 207 -11.35 5.10 17.54
N ALA A 208 -11.37 5.07 18.87
CA ALA A 208 -10.32 5.66 19.70
C ALA A 208 -8.95 5.03 19.40
N PHE A 209 -8.87 3.69 19.33
CA PHE A 209 -7.63 3.01 18.99
C PHE A 209 -7.08 3.46 17.62
N VAL A 210 -7.93 3.47 16.58
CA VAL A 210 -7.48 3.89 15.24
C VAL A 210 -7.08 5.37 15.23
N ALA A 211 -7.88 6.24 15.86
CA ALA A 211 -7.64 7.68 15.88
C ALA A 211 -6.37 8.07 16.67
N GLU A 212 -6.14 7.44 17.82
CA GLU A 212 -5.10 7.83 18.79
C GLU A 212 -3.80 7.04 18.62
N ARG A 213 -3.87 5.79 18.16
CA ARG A 213 -2.70 4.90 18.04
C ARG A 213 -2.16 4.76 16.63
N ILE A 214 -2.97 5.10 15.63
CA ILE A 214 -2.58 5.05 14.23
C ILE A 214 -2.72 6.45 13.64
N GLY A 215 -3.93 6.98 13.59
CA GLY A 215 -4.22 8.34 13.16
C GLY A 215 -3.51 8.72 11.88
N MET A 216 -2.70 9.76 11.97
CA MET A 216 -1.85 10.26 10.90
C MET A 216 -0.37 9.87 11.09
N GLU A 217 -0.05 9.01 12.05
CA GLU A 217 1.31 8.51 12.26
C GLU A 217 1.75 7.63 11.10
N VAL A 218 3.00 7.79 10.69
CA VAL A 218 3.59 7.06 9.57
C VAL A 218 4.76 6.16 9.99
N HIS A 219 5.13 6.20 11.28
CA HIS A 219 6.21 5.38 11.85
C HIS A 219 5.74 4.49 13.00
N GLY A 220 4.46 4.60 13.40
CA GLY A 220 3.86 3.79 14.45
C GLY A 220 4.40 4.12 15.86
N GLU A 221 4.63 5.38 16.16
CA GLU A 221 5.15 5.87 17.44
C GLU A 221 4.25 5.43 18.60
N SER A 222 2.95 5.66 18.48
CA SER A 222 1.96 5.30 19.49
C SER A 222 1.72 3.80 19.62
N LEU A 223 2.14 3.01 18.63
CA LEU A 223 2.15 1.54 18.66
C LEU A 223 3.46 0.97 19.22
N GLY A 224 4.46 1.80 19.50
CA GLY A 224 5.80 1.36 19.91
C GLY A 224 6.62 0.74 18.79
N LEU A 225 6.31 1.04 17.52
CA LEU A 225 6.96 0.53 16.33
C LEU A 225 7.98 1.49 15.71
N ALA A 226 8.23 2.66 16.32
CA ALA A 226 9.12 3.69 15.80
C ALA A 226 10.61 3.26 15.80
N MET A 227 10.90 2.18 15.11
CA MET A 227 12.24 1.61 14.94
C MET A 227 12.95 2.26 13.76
N ARG A 228 14.28 2.35 13.84
CA ARG A 228 15.09 2.88 12.75
C ARG A 228 16.49 2.29 12.75
N ASP A 229 17.15 2.33 11.59
CA ASP A 229 18.59 2.12 11.47
C ASP A 229 19.26 3.23 10.65
N GLU A 230 20.61 3.19 10.59
CA GLU A 230 21.38 4.18 9.83
C GLU A 230 21.40 3.89 8.33
N LEU A 231 21.16 2.62 7.93
CA LEU A 231 21.27 2.19 6.54
C LEU A 231 20.00 2.46 5.76
N SER A 232 18.83 2.16 6.33
CA SER A 232 17.55 2.24 5.64
C SER A 232 16.54 3.23 6.26
N GLY A 233 16.93 3.90 7.36
CA GLY A 233 16.10 4.92 8.01
C GLY A 233 14.98 4.36 8.88
N PRO A 234 13.87 5.10 9.07
CA PRO A 234 12.79 4.70 9.97
C PRO A 234 11.90 3.60 9.38
N LEU A 235 11.27 2.81 10.25
CA LEU A 235 10.12 2.00 9.87
C LEU A 235 9.02 2.89 9.31
N THR A 236 8.28 2.40 8.31
CA THR A 236 7.06 3.05 7.84
C THR A 236 5.84 2.17 8.09
N LEU A 237 4.75 2.80 8.51
CA LEU A 237 3.44 2.20 8.76
C LEU A 237 2.40 2.86 7.85
N ASN A 238 1.73 2.08 7.04
CA ASN A 238 0.62 2.53 6.21
C ASN A 238 -0.65 1.75 6.53
N LEU A 239 -1.72 2.43 6.91
CA LEU A 239 -3.06 1.86 6.96
C LEU A 239 -3.69 2.01 5.58
N GLY A 240 -3.56 0.97 4.75
CA GLY A 240 -3.91 1.05 3.34
C GLY A 240 -5.38 0.75 3.03
N VAL A 241 -6.05 -0.08 3.84
CA VAL A 241 -7.46 -0.42 3.64
C VAL A 241 -8.20 -0.48 4.97
N ALA A 242 -9.41 0.06 4.99
CA ALA A 242 -10.36 -0.14 6.08
C ALA A 242 -11.74 -0.46 5.51
N LYS A 243 -12.42 -1.44 6.09
CA LYS A 243 -13.75 -1.88 5.66
C LYS A 243 -14.59 -2.34 6.83
N PHE A 244 -15.86 -1.97 6.83
CA PHE A 244 -16.85 -2.49 7.76
C PHE A 244 -17.96 -3.21 7.00
N GLU A 245 -18.04 -4.51 7.19
CA GLU A 245 -19.04 -5.39 6.59
C GLU A 245 -19.44 -6.47 7.57
N GLN A 246 -20.73 -6.86 7.56
CA GLN A 246 -21.28 -7.93 8.40
C GLN A 246 -20.88 -7.79 9.89
N GLU A 247 -21.00 -6.58 10.41
CA GLU A 247 -20.60 -6.20 11.77
C GLU A 247 -19.09 -6.36 12.07
N THR A 248 -18.26 -6.57 11.07
CA THR A 248 -16.81 -6.74 11.22
C THR A 248 -16.08 -5.55 10.65
N LEU A 249 -15.26 -4.90 11.48
CA LEU A 249 -14.29 -3.90 11.05
C LEU A 249 -12.99 -4.61 10.72
N SER A 250 -12.49 -4.40 9.52
CA SER A 250 -11.20 -4.91 9.04
C SER A 250 -10.28 -3.76 8.64
N LEU A 251 -9.04 -3.82 9.10
CA LEU A 251 -7.98 -2.84 8.84
C LEU A 251 -6.79 -3.59 8.24
N VAL A 252 -6.27 -3.12 7.12
CA VAL A 252 -5.13 -3.73 6.45
C VAL A 252 -3.96 -2.77 6.45
N PHE A 253 -2.85 -3.24 7.00
CA PHE A 253 -1.61 -2.48 7.17
C PHE A 253 -0.51 -3.00 6.28
N SER A 254 0.34 -2.09 5.82
CA SER A 254 1.66 -2.40 5.28
C SER A 254 2.71 -1.72 6.15
N VAL A 255 3.62 -2.52 6.68
CA VAL A 255 4.76 -2.07 7.49
C VAL A 255 6.03 -2.37 6.73
N ARG A 256 6.89 -1.38 6.56
CA ARG A 256 8.25 -1.58 6.02
C ARG A 256 9.25 -1.32 7.12
N TYR A 257 9.97 -2.35 7.52
CA TYR A 257 10.89 -2.27 8.66
C TYR A 257 12.35 -2.26 8.20
N PRO A 258 13.23 -1.58 8.98
CA PRO A 258 14.64 -1.43 8.66
C PRO A 258 15.38 -2.73 8.35
N VAL A 259 16.34 -2.67 7.42
CA VAL A 259 17.07 -3.85 6.89
C VAL A 259 17.87 -4.60 7.97
N THR A 260 18.25 -3.94 9.06
CA THR A 260 18.98 -4.58 10.16
C THR A 260 18.09 -5.27 11.19
N LEU A 261 16.77 -5.17 11.03
CA LEU A 261 15.81 -5.78 11.95
C LEU A 261 15.31 -7.13 11.43
N GLN A 262 15.04 -8.02 12.35
CA GLN A 262 14.38 -9.28 12.07
C GLN A 262 12.87 -9.17 12.25
N TYR A 263 12.11 -9.94 11.49
CA TYR A 263 10.65 -10.00 11.53
C TYR A 263 10.08 -10.14 12.94
N GLU A 264 10.69 -10.99 13.77
CA GLU A 264 10.24 -11.30 15.12
C GLU A 264 10.33 -10.11 16.10
N ARG A 265 11.11 -9.10 15.76
CA ARG A 265 11.18 -7.85 16.54
C ARG A 265 10.07 -6.88 16.18
N VAL A 266 9.59 -6.93 14.95
CA VAL A 266 8.52 -6.06 14.44
C VAL A 266 7.15 -6.65 14.75
N TYR A 267 7.05 -7.96 14.66
CA TYR A 267 5.83 -8.71 14.99
C TYR A 267 6.12 -9.69 16.15
N PRO A 268 6.10 -9.20 17.38
CA PRO A 268 6.28 -10.07 18.56
C PRO A 268 5.10 -11.04 18.68
N ARG A 269 5.42 -12.26 19.05
CA ARG A 269 4.44 -13.36 19.27
C ARG A 269 3.59 -13.14 20.51
#